data_7acd018d01acc2be9904a9b775cd0972
#
_entry.id   7acd018d01acc2be9904a9b775cd0972
#
_cell.length_a   1.000
_cell.length_b   1.000
_cell.length_c   1.000
_cell.angle_alpha   90.00
_cell.angle_beta   90.00
_cell.angle_gamma   90.00
#
_symmetry.space_group_name_H-M   'P 1'
#
loop_
_entity.id
_entity.type
_entity.pdbx_description
1 polymer ?
#
loop_
_entity_poly.entity_id
_entity_poly.type
_entity_poly.pdbx_seq_one_letter_code
_entity_poly.pdbx_strand_id
1 'polypeptide(L)'
;MKSLSKWFRCALLLAVGVVLTIPTAQSKSPAGKKKAKAAAAEASPAPEATPSLEPKAVDILKAASSRLAAARTMKFTAIHFYESPSRQGHPLALTTKSEVTLQRPDKLRVIMSADGPASEFYYDGKKMMAYAPAENLVATADAPPTIDATLEQAYHSAAIYFPFADWIVADPYKEMSEDMKLAYYIGQSKVVGQTTTDMVAYTDHGVFIEAWIGAEDKLPRLLHAIYLDDPERLRHTLILSDWQLDPTLPGDSFTSAKAASANPMPFAHPHPETPPEPKSPEKAKPSKPQQ
;
A
#
# COMPACT_ATOMS: atom_id res chain seq x y z
N MET A 1 3.99 19.79 1.71
CA MET A 1 3.85 18.39 2.16
C MET A 1 3.10 17.66 1.05
N LYS A 2 3.76 16.72 0.37
CA LYS A 2 3.13 15.95 -0.72
C LYS A 2 2.52 14.71 -0.09
N SER A 3 1.24 14.47 -0.30
CA SER A 3 0.43 13.40 0.30
C SER A 3 1.04 12.01 0.12
N LEU A 4 0.94 11.20 1.17
CA LEU A 4 1.31 9.78 1.19
C LEU A 4 0.54 8.93 0.15
N SER A 5 -0.67 9.35 -0.22
CA SER A 5 -1.50 8.67 -1.22
C SER A 5 -0.89 8.66 -2.64
N LYS A 6 0.08 9.53 -2.95
CA LYS A 6 0.89 9.42 -4.18
C LYS A 6 1.74 8.14 -4.24
N TRP A 7 1.88 7.45 -3.13
CA TRP A 7 2.70 6.26 -2.97
C TRP A 7 2.08 5.00 -3.58
N PHE A 8 0.76 4.98 -3.70
CA PHE A 8 0.05 3.89 -4.35
C PHE A 8 0.43 3.71 -5.84
N ARG A 9 0.96 4.73 -6.50
CA ARG A 9 1.30 4.67 -7.94
C ARG A 9 2.59 3.92 -8.27
N CYS A 10 3.49 3.69 -7.32
CA CYS A 10 4.82 3.11 -7.58
C CYS A 10 5.05 1.68 -7.05
N ALA A 11 4.12 1.11 -6.27
CA ALA A 11 4.31 -0.21 -5.66
C ALA A 11 4.23 -1.41 -6.63
N LEU A 12 4.00 -1.17 -7.94
CA LEU A 12 3.74 -2.21 -8.94
C LEU A 12 4.99 -2.90 -9.51
N LEU A 13 6.22 -2.60 -9.06
CA LEU A 13 7.44 -3.05 -9.74
C LEU A 13 8.48 -3.79 -8.87
N LEU A 14 8.09 -4.54 -7.86
CA LEU A 14 9.05 -5.36 -7.10
C LEU A 14 8.66 -6.83 -7.02
N ALA A 15 8.66 -7.50 -8.18
CA ALA A 15 8.81 -8.95 -8.25
C ALA A 15 10.29 -9.28 -8.47
N VAL A 16 10.98 -9.71 -7.42
CA VAL A 16 12.33 -10.27 -7.53
C VAL A 16 12.23 -11.59 -8.31
N GLY A 17 12.70 -11.57 -9.56
CA GLY A 17 12.75 -12.74 -10.42
C GLY A 17 13.84 -13.71 -10.03
N VAL A 18 13.49 -14.81 -9.37
CA VAL A 18 14.35 -16.01 -9.32
C VAL A 18 14.09 -16.81 -10.60
N VAL A 19 15.09 -16.86 -11.47
CA VAL A 19 15.07 -17.67 -12.70
C VAL A 19 15.28 -19.13 -12.34
N LEU A 20 14.21 -19.91 -12.37
CA LEU A 20 14.30 -21.38 -12.43
C LEU A 20 13.96 -21.84 -13.84
N THR A 21 14.97 -22.33 -14.56
CA THR A 21 14.83 -22.95 -15.88
C THR A 21 14.28 -24.37 -15.74
N ILE A 22 13.11 -24.64 -16.32
CA ILE A 22 12.56 -25.98 -16.48
C ILE A 22 12.40 -26.25 -17.99
N PRO A 23 12.83 -27.43 -18.52
CA PRO A 23 12.83 -27.71 -19.94
C PRO A 23 11.41 -28.01 -20.49
N THR A 24 11.14 -27.49 -21.68
CA THR A 24 9.90 -27.66 -22.45
C THR A 24 9.76 -29.05 -23.03
N ALA A 25 8.63 -29.73 -22.74
CA ALA A 25 8.14 -30.84 -23.53
C ALA A 25 7.01 -30.33 -24.45
N GLN A 26 7.21 -30.45 -25.75
CA GLN A 26 6.22 -30.13 -26.78
C GLN A 26 5.17 -31.27 -26.87
N SER A 27 3.90 -30.91 -26.73
CA SER A 27 2.78 -31.77 -27.10
C SER A 27 1.97 -31.10 -28.21
N LYS A 28 1.86 -31.77 -29.35
CA LYS A 28 1.04 -31.38 -30.50
C LYS A 28 -0.42 -31.74 -30.22
N SER A 29 -1.35 -30.81 -30.43
CA SER A 29 -2.78 -31.08 -30.45
C SER A 29 -3.42 -30.70 -31.79
N PRO A 30 -4.35 -31.46 -32.34
CA PRO A 30 -4.94 -31.20 -33.66
C PRO A 30 -6.17 -30.28 -33.58
N ALA A 31 -6.33 -29.53 -34.65
CA ALA A 31 -7.38 -28.54 -34.87
C ALA A 31 -8.79 -29.11 -34.96
N GLY A 32 -9.75 -28.47 -34.28
CA GLY A 32 -11.15 -28.60 -34.46
C GLY A 32 -11.85 -27.24 -34.45
N LYS A 33 -12.15 -26.71 -35.67
CA LYS A 33 -12.92 -25.48 -35.84
C LYS A 33 -14.38 -25.70 -35.51
N LYS A 34 -14.95 -25.02 -34.51
CA LYS A 34 -16.37 -24.69 -34.44
C LYS A 34 -16.50 -23.19 -34.10
N LYS A 35 -16.97 -22.41 -35.09
CA LYS A 35 -17.39 -21.03 -34.93
C LYS A 35 -18.69 -21.01 -34.10
N ALA A 36 -18.62 -20.55 -32.89
CA ALA A 36 -19.79 -20.05 -32.15
C ALA A 36 -19.76 -18.51 -32.27
N LYS A 37 -20.78 -17.98 -32.92
CA LYS A 37 -21.04 -16.54 -33.06
C LYS A 37 -21.64 -16.06 -31.74
N ALA A 38 -20.81 -15.58 -30.82
CA ALA A 38 -21.26 -14.88 -29.64
C ALA A 38 -21.69 -13.46 -30.06
N ALA A 39 -22.97 -13.15 -29.88
CA ALA A 39 -23.46 -11.79 -29.97
C ALA A 39 -22.83 -10.98 -28.83
N ALA A 40 -21.97 -10.03 -29.17
CA ALA A 40 -21.51 -9.01 -28.24
C ALA A 40 -22.74 -8.16 -27.89
N ALA A 41 -23.26 -8.31 -26.67
CA ALA A 41 -24.12 -7.30 -26.09
C ALA A 41 -23.24 -6.05 -25.87
N GLU A 42 -23.51 -5.00 -26.62
CA GLU A 42 -22.95 -3.69 -26.37
C GLU A 42 -23.37 -3.27 -24.95
N ALA A 43 -22.40 -3.31 -24.03
CA ALA A 43 -22.58 -2.74 -22.71
C ALA A 43 -22.78 -1.23 -22.91
N SER A 44 -23.98 -0.74 -22.62
CA SER A 44 -24.25 0.68 -22.54
C SER A 44 -23.24 1.32 -21.63
N PRO A 45 -22.57 2.43 -22.02
CA PRO A 45 -21.62 3.09 -21.11
C PRO A 45 -22.38 3.45 -19.83
N ALA A 46 -21.83 3.01 -18.69
CA ALA A 46 -22.35 3.40 -17.39
C ALA A 46 -22.34 4.94 -17.33
N PRO A 47 -23.39 5.58 -16.79
CA PRO A 47 -23.43 7.04 -16.66
C PRO A 47 -22.18 7.47 -15.88
N GLU A 48 -21.44 8.44 -16.41
CA GLU A 48 -20.33 9.07 -15.70
C GLU A 48 -20.87 9.61 -14.38
N ALA A 49 -20.43 9.01 -13.28
CA ALA A 49 -20.82 9.47 -11.95
C ALA A 49 -20.31 10.89 -11.76
N THR A 50 -21.22 11.84 -11.58
CA THR A 50 -20.85 13.20 -11.25
C THR A 50 -20.07 13.18 -9.94
N PRO A 51 -18.88 13.78 -9.86
CA PRO A 51 -18.10 13.85 -8.61
C PRO A 51 -18.98 14.43 -7.50
N SER A 52 -19.15 13.68 -6.42
CA SER A 52 -19.98 14.07 -5.28
C SER A 52 -19.43 13.52 -4.00
N LEU A 53 -19.36 14.37 -2.97
CA LEU A 53 -19.01 13.99 -1.62
C LEU A 53 -20.28 13.90 -0.78
N GLU A 54 -20.82 12.70 -0.61
CA GLU A 54 -22.00 12.49 0.23
C GLU A 54 -21.63 12.73 1.71
N PRO A 55 -22.34 13.64 2.42
CA PRO A 55 -22.02 13.99 3.81
C PRO A 55 -21.92 12.78 4.75
N LYS A 56 -22.81 11.81 4.60
CA LYS A 56 -22.81 10.59 5.43
C LYS A 56 -21.53 9.76 5.26
N ALA A 57 -21.05 9.59 4.04
CA ALA A 57 -19.80 8.87 3.77
C ALA A 57 -18.61 9.61 4.37
N VAL A 58 -18.54 10.92 4.15
CA VAL A 58 -17.50 11.80 4.71
C VAL A 58 -17.49 11.74 6.24
N ASP A 59 -18.65 11.79 6.89
CA ASP A 59 -18.75 11.74 8.35
C ASP A 59 -18.28 10.40 8.91
N ILE A 60 -18.56 9.28 8.24
CA ILE A 60 -18.07 7.95 8.62
C ILE A 60 -16.53 7.90 8.54
N LEU A 61 -15.93 8.38 7.45
CA LEU A 61 -14.48 8.43 7.26
C LEU A 61 -13.81 9.33 8.32
N LYS A 62 -14.37 10.51 8.58
CA LYS A 62 -13.91 11.42 9.65
C LYS A 62 -13.98 10.78 11.03
N ALA A 63 -15.07 10.08 11.33
CA ALA A 63 -15.23 9.41 12.62
C ALA A 63 -14.16 8.31 12.81
N ALA A 64 -13.89 7.52 11.78
CA ALA A 64 -12.84 6.50 11.80
C ALA A 64 -11.45 7.14 11.98
N SER A 65 -11.13 8.18 11.21
CA SER A 65 -9.89 8.95 11.35
C SER A 65 -9.72 9.49 12.77
N SER A 66 -10.74 10.17 13.30
CA SER A 66 -10.69 10.76 14.64
C SER A 66 -10.49 9.69 15.72
N ARG A 67 -11.11 8.51 15.55
CA ARG A 67 -10.96 7.39 16.48
C ARG A 67 -9.53 6.87 16.53
N LEU A 68 -8.87 6.74 15.39
CA LEU A 68 -7.49 6.27 15.28
C LEU A 68 -6.48 7.36 15.69
N ALA A 69 -6.71 8.61 15.31
CA ALA A 69 -5.86 9.73 15.68
C ALA A 69 -5.82 9.99 17.18
N ALA A 70 -6.93 9.74 17.89
CA ALA A 70 -7.03 9.92 19.33
C ALA A 70 -6.23 8.90 20.16
N ALA A 71 -5.93 7.71 19.60
CA ALA A 71 -5.22 6.67 20.30
C ALA A 71 -3.70 6.99 20.38
N ARG A 72 -3.15 6.93 21.60
CA ARG A 72 -1.71 7.12 21.82
C ARG A 72 -0.90 5.90 21.44
N THR A 73 -1.43 4.73 21.76
CA THR A 73 -0.83 3.44 21.39
C THR A 73 -1.85 2.58 20.66
N MET A 74 -1.39 1.79 19.69
CA MET A 74 -2.26 0.87 18.97
C MET A 74 -1.55 -0.45 18.71
N LYS A 75 -2.33 -1.54 18.73
CA LYS A 75 -1.95 -2.83 18.15
C LYS A 75 -3.07 -3.29 17.23
N PHE A 76 -2.71 -3.91 16.12
CA PHE A 76 -3.65 -4.56 15.22
C PHE A 76 -2.95 -5.55 14.30
N THR A 77 -3.72 -6.41 13.68
CA THR A 77 -3.29 -7.31 12.61
C THR A 77 -3.80 -6.78 11.27
N ALA A 78 -2.93 -6.75 10.26
CA ALA A 78 -3.26 -6.41 8.89
C ALA A 78 -2.94 -7.58 7.97
N ILE A 79 -3.95 -8.13 7.27
CA ILE A 79 -3.75 -9.12 6.22
C ILE A 79 -4.01 -8.43 4.89
N HIS A 80 -3.01 -8.42 4.03
CA HIS A 80 -3.06 -7.75 2.74
C HIS A 80 -2.97 -8.78 1.62
N PHE A 81 -3.99 -8.80 0.77
CA PHE A 81 -4.00 -9.50 -0.52
C PHE A 81 -3.76 -8.47 -1.60
N TYR A 82 -2.78 -8.71 -2.46
CA TYR A 82 -2.50 -7.83 -3.59
C TYR A 82 -2.28 -8.64 -4.85
N GLU A 83 -2.75 -8.10 -5.96
CA GLU A 83 -2.56 -8.70 -7.27
C GLU A 83 -1.24 -8.19 -7.88
N SER A 84 -0.53 -9.09 -8.54
CA SER A 84 0.71 -8.80 -9.26
C SER A 84 0.62 -9.41 -10.66
N PRO A 85 1.05 -8.72 -11.73
CA PRO A 85 0.99 -9.24 -13.08
C PRO A 85 1.88 -10.48 -13.22
N SER A 86 1.35 -11.54 -13.85
CA SER A 86 2.13 -12.71 -14.22
C SER A 86 2.65 -12.59 -15.65
N ARG A 87 3.68 -13.39 -15.95
CA ARG A 87 4.22 -13.47 -17.32
C ARG A 87 3.19 -14.00 -18.34
N GLN A 88 2.13 -14.66 -17.89
CA GLN A 88 1.07 -15.22 -18.72
C GLN A 88 -0.13 -14.27 -18.88
N GLY A 89 -0.07 -13.04 -18.33
CA GLY A 89 -1.13 -12.04 -18.43
C GLY A 89 -2.30 -12.25 -17.47
N HIS A 90 -2.21 -13.17 -16.51
CA HIS A 90 -3.19 -13.32 -15.43
C HIS A 90 -2.59 -12.79 -14.12
N PRO A 91 -3.30 -11.95 -13.35
CA PRO A 91 -2.80 -11.49 -12.07
C PRO A 91 -2.67 -12.64 -11.06
N LEU A 92 -1.59 -12.63 -10.30
CA LEU A 92 -1.37 -13.53 -9.18
C LEU A 92 -1.77 -12.79 -7.91
N ALA A 93 -2.54 -13.43 -7.04
CA ALA A 93 -2.80 -12.93 -5.70
C ALA A 93 -1.69 -13.38 -4.76
N LEU A 94 -1.04 -12.42 -4.10
CA LEU A 94 -0.02 -12.64 -3.08
C LEU A 94 -0.54 -12.12 -1.75
N THR A 95 -0.03 -12.69 -0.64
CA THR A 95 -0.54 -12.38 0.69
C THR A 95 0.57 -11.98 1.64
N THR A 96 0.33 -10.97 2.46
CA THR A 96 1.17 -10.63 3.61
C THR A 96 0.31 -10.51 4.87
N LYS A 97 0.88 -10.86 6.02
CA LYS A 97 0.31 -10.61 7.34
C LYS A 97 1.27 -9.73 8.12
N SER A 98 0.78 -8.61 8.64
CA SER A 98 1.54 -7.68 9.48
C SER A 98 0.95 -7.62 10.88
N GLU A 99 1.78 -7.82 11.89
CA GLU A 99 1.45 -7.49 13.27
C GLU A 99 2.03 -6.11 13.57
N VAL A 100 1.13 -5.14 13.76
CA VAL A 100 1.49 -3.73 13.90
C VAL A 100 1.37 -3.31 15.36
N THR A 101 2.38 -2.63 15.85
CA THR A 101 2.39 -1.96 17.15
C THR A 101 2.93 -0.55 16.93
N LEU A 102 2.23 0.46 17.42
CA LEU A 102 2.71 1.84 17.36
C LEU A 102 2.46 2.58 18.66
N GLN A 103 3.26 3.62 18.87
CA GLN A 103 3.08 4.63 19.90
C GLN A 103 3.36 5.99 19.29
N ARG A 104 2.35 6.85 19.30
CA ARG A 104 2.48 8.21 18.80
C ARG A 104 3.36 9.06 19.72
N PRO A 105 4.13 10.02 19.16
CA PRO A 105 4.16 10.37 17.73
C PRO A 105 5.24 9.63 16.92
N ASP A 106 6.11 8.82 17.56
CA ASP A 106 7.45 8.55 17.05
C ASP A 106 7.91 7.09 17.19
N LYS A 107 7.00 6.12 17.37
CA LYS A 107 7.40 4.72 17.48
C LYS A 107 6.49 3.80 16.65
N LEU A 108 7.11 2.89 15.90
CA LEU A 108 6.43 1.92 15.06
C LEU A 108 7.19 0.58 15.06
N ARG A 109 6.46 -0.51 15.14
CA ARG A 109 6.96 -1.87 14.91
C ARG A 109 6.00 -2.58 13.98
N VAL A 110 6.53 -3.18 12.93
CA VAL A 110 5.80 -4.04 12.01
C VAL A 110 6.54 -5.36 11.88
N ILE A 111 5.88 -6.45 12.24
CA ILE A 111 6.39 -7.81 12.02
C ILE A 111 5.59 -8.42 10.89
N MET A 112 6.22 -8.66 9.76
CA MET A 112 5.56 -9.12 8.56
C MET A 112 5.97 -10.56 8.20
N SER A 113 4.97 -11.43 8.05
CA SER A 113 5.07 -12.71 7.36
C SER A 113 4.34 -12.61 6.01
N ALA A 114 4.84 -13.33 5.00
CA ALA A 114 4.35 -13.22 3.65
C ALA A 114 4.41 -14.57 2.93
N ASP A 115 3.86 -14.63 1.71
CA ASP A 115 4.11 -15.74 0.77
C ASP A 115 5.58 -15.78 0.27
N GLY A 116 6.39 -14.84 0.70
CA GLY A 116 7.82 -14.74 0.54
C GLY A 116 8.56 -14.60 1.89
N PRO A 117 9.81 -14.10 1.89
CA PRO A 117 10.61 -13.92 3.11
C PRO A 117 9.92 -13.00 4.12
N ALA A 118 9.98 -13.40 5.40
CA ALA A 118 9.52 -12.54 6.49
C ALA A 118 10.42 -11.32 6.64
N SER A 119 9.85 -10.21 7.12
CA SER A 119 10.60 -8.99 7.43
C SER A 119 10.09 -8.33 8.70
N GLU A 120 10.95 -7.55 9.33
CA GLU A 120 10.61 -6.80 10.53
C GLU A 120 11.04 -5.34 10.35
N PHE A 121 10.21 -4.41 10.76
CA PHE A 121 10.51 -2.99 10.75
C PHE A 121 10.36 -2.42 12.15
N TYR A 122 11.35 -1.64 12.58
CA TYR A 122 11.39 -1.00 13.89
C TYR A 122 11.72 0.48 13.73
N TYR A 123 11.01 1.32 14.45
CA TYR A 123 11.27 2.75 14.58
C TYR A 123 11.11 3.16 16.04
N ASP A 124 12.17 3.70 16.65
CA ASP A 124 12.26 4.01 18.08
C ASP A 124 12.17 5.52 18.40
N GLY A 125 11.92 6.36 17.40
CA GLY A 125 11.88 7.81 17.49
C GLY A 125 13.18 8.50 17.06
N LYS A 126 14.25 7.74 16.77
CA LYS A 126 15.56 8.25 16.34
C LYS A 126 16.11 7.51 15.14
N LYS A 127 15.92 6.20 15.13
CA LYS A 127 16.42 5.31 14.08
C LYS A 127 15.28 4.42 13.58
N MET A 128 15.38 4.08 12.31
CA MET A 128 14.58 3.02 11.70
C MET A 128 15.48 1.87 11.26
N MET A 129 14.99 0.66 11.45
CA MET A 129 15.67 -0.58 11.09
C MET A 129 14.72 -1.46 10.29
N ALA A 130 15.18 -1.96 9.14
CA ALA A 130 14.55 -3.02 8.37
C ALA A 130 15.40 -4.30 8.51
N TYR A 131 14.82 -5.35 9.06
CA TYR A 131 15.50 -6.60 9.36
C TYR A 131 14.90 -7.74 8.54
N ALA A 132 15.78 -8.51 7.90
CA ALA A 132 15.47 -9.73 7.17
C ALA A 132 15.97 -10.94 7.99
N PRO A 133 15.07 -11.62 8.75
CA PRO A 133 15.50 -12.66 9.70
C PRO A 133 16.15 -13.88 9.05
N ALA A 134 15.66 -14.29 7.87
CA ALA A 134 16.16 -15.46 7.17
C ALA A 134 17.61 -15.28 6.69
N GLU A 135 17.94 -14.09 6.21
CA GLU A 135 19.27 -13.71 5.72
C GLU A 135 20.18 -13.17 6.84
N ASN A 136 19.63 -12.89 8.01
CA ASN A 136 20.28 -12.21 9.12
C ASN A 136 20.92 -10.88 8.68
N LEU A 137 20.17 -10.07 7.92
CA LEU A 137 20.59 -8.76 7.40
C LEU A 137 19.75 -7.64 8.02
N VAL A 138 20.40 -6.53 8.37
CA VAL A 138 19.73 -5.32 8.85
C VAL A 138 20.18 -4.08 8.10
N ALA A 139 19.21 -3.32 7.62
CA ALA A 139 19.42 -1.96 7.11
C ALA A 139 18.99 -0.96 8.20
N THR A 140 19.83 0.02 8.50
CA THR A 140 19.55 1.03 9.54
C THR A 140 19.76 2.42 8.98
N ALA A 141 18.87 3.35 9.33
CA ALA A 141 18.99 4.76 9.00
C ALA A 141 18.52 5.63 10.18
N ASP A 142 18.99 6.88 10.22
CA ASP A 142 18.41 7.90 11.09
C ASP A 142 16.98 8.22 10.62
N ALA A 143 16.08 8.41 11.57
CA ALA A 143 14.67 8.62 11.29
C ALA A 143 14.20 10.01 11.73
N PRO A 144 13.24 10.62 10.99
CA PRO A 144 12.57 11.84 11.43
C PRO A 144 11.80 11.64 12.75
N PRO A 145 11.36 12.74 13.41
CA PRO A 145 10.77 12.67 14.74
C PRO A 145 9.27 12.26 14.77
N THR A 146 8.69 11.83 13.64
CA THR A 146 7.28 11.41 13.57
C THR A 146 7.11 10.15 12.73
N ILE A 147 6.06 9.37 13.01
CA ILE A 147 5.69 8.19 12.22
C ILE A 147 5.48 8.59 10.76
N ASP A 148 4.73 9.66 10.49
CA ASP A 148 4.39 10.14 9.15
C ASP A 148 5.65 10.40 8.31
N ALA A 149 6.55 11.23 8.83
CA ALA A 149 7.80 11.55 8.13
C ALA A 149 8.75 10.34 8.00
N THR A 150 8.72 9.41 8.97
CA THR A 150 9.53 8.18 8.92
C THR A 150 9.01 7.23 7.85
N LEU A 151 7.70 7.07 7.72
CA LEU A 151 7.08 6.29 6.64
C LEU A 151 7.43 6.87 5.27
N GLU A 152 7.37 8.20 5.12
CA GLU A 152 7.77 8.91 3.91
C GLU A 152 9.24 8.66 3.56
N GLN A 153 10.14 8.80 4.53
CA GLN A 153 11.56 8.55 4.31
C GLN A 153 11.83 7.08 3.99
N ALA A 154 11.21 6.13 4.69
CA ALA A 154 11.40 4.71 4.45
C ALA A 154 11.00 4.30 3.02
N TYR A 155 9.89 4.88 2.52
CA TYR A 155 9.47 4.68 1.15
C TYR A 155 10.48 5.23 0.14
N HIS A 156 10.82 6.52 0.23
CA HIS A 156 11.70 7.16 -0.75
C HIS A 156 13.13 6.64 -0.72
N SER A 157 13.63 6.27 0.48
CA SER A 157 15.02 5.84 0.62
C SER A 157 15.22 4.34 0.39
N ALA A 158 14.21 3.50 0.64
CA ALA A 158 14.37 2.05 0.62
C ALA A 158 13.17 1.29 0.02
N ALA A 159 12.20 1.97 -0.58
CA ALA A 159 10.96 1.39 -1.13
C ALA A 159 10.15 0.58 -0.09
N ILE A 160 10.26 0.92 1.19
CA ILE A 160 9.50 0.26 2.25
C ILE A 160 8.12 0.89 2.32
N TYR A 161 7.10 0.08 2.07
CA TYR A 161 5.70 0.49 2.03
C TYR A 161 4.85 -0.42 2.92
N PHE A 162 3.89 0.18 3.63
CA PHE A 162 2.90 -0.54 4.41
C PHE A 162 1.48 -0.17 3.92
N PRO A 163 0.65 -1.16 3.54
CA PRO A 163 -0.67 -0.92 2.95
C PRO A 163 -1.69 -0.28 3.91
N PHE A 164 -1.36 -0.18 5.18
CA PHE A 164 -2.15 0.47 6.23
C PHE A 164 -1.60 1.85 6.64
N ALA A 165 -0.58 2.37 5.94
CA ALA A 165 0.10 3.61 6.31
C ALA A 165 -0.87 4.78 6.49
N ASP A 166 -1.82 4.96 5.57
CA ASP A 166 -2.77 6.08 5.58
C ASP A 166 -3.72 6.06 6.80
N TRP A 167 -3.85 4.90 7.48
CA TRP A 167 -4.68 4.75 8.68
C TRP A 167 -3.93 4.99 10.00
N ILE A 168 -2.60 5.01 9.98
CA ILE A 168 -1.77 5.17 11.18
C ILE A 168 -1.06 6.53 11.29
N VAL A 169 -1.15 7.37 10.27
CA VAL A 169 -0.66 8.75 10.29
C VAL A 169 -1.39 9.61 11.34
N ALA A 170 -0.89 10.80 11.60
CA ALA A 170 -1.44 11.69 12.62
C ALA A 170 -2.88 12.15 12.30
N ASP A 171 -3.19 12.36 11.02
CA ASP A 171 -4.53 12.74 10.54
C ASP A 171 -4.91 11.91 9.30
N PRO A 172 -5.47 10.69 9.50
CA PRO A 172 -5.86 9.83 8.40
C PRO A 172 -6.87 10.45 7.41
N TYR A 173 -7.83 11.24 7.90
CA TYR A 173 -8.81 11.85 7.02
C TYR A 173 -8.19 12.91 6.10
N LYS A 174 -7.25 13.67 6.61
CA LYS A 174 -6.53 14.67 5.81
C LYS A 174 -5.81 14.01 4.63
N GLU A 175 -5.11 12.90 4.87
CA GLU A 175 -4.44 12.15 3.82
C GLU A 175 -5.43 11.61 2.79
N MET A 176 -6.47 10.89 3.21
CA MET A 176 -7.49 10.31 2.33
C MET A 176 -8.27 11.35 1.53
N SER A 177 -8.41 12.58 2.02
CA SER A 177 -9.25 13.61 1.41
C SER A 177 -8.50 14.58 0.49
N GLU A 178 -7.18 14.49 0.36
CA GLU A 178 -6.40 15.47 -0.40
C GLU A 178 -6.80 15.51 -1.90
N ASP A 179 -7.10 14.35 -2.51
CA ASP A 179 -7.60 14.26 -3.89
C ASP A 179 -8.94 13.50 -3.99
N MET A 180 -9.73 13.51 -2.90
CA MET A 180 -11.03 12.85 -2.87
C MET A 180 -12.04 13.63 -3.73
N LYS A 181 -12.49 13.00 -4.81
CA LYS A 181 -13.49 13.57 -5.75
C LYS A 181 -14.86 12.93 -5.63
N LEU A 182 -14.91 11.72 -5.07
CA LEU A 182 -16.12 10.93 -4.91
C LEU A 182 -16.11 10.31 -3.53
N ALA A 183 -17.23 10.40 -2.81
CA ALA A 183 -17.48 9.61 -1.61
C ALA A 183 -18.98 9.37 -1.48
N TYR A 184 -19.40 8.12 -1.29
CA TYR A 184 -20.81 7.79 -1.06
C TYR A 184 -20.98 6.62 -0.10
N TYR A 185 -22.14 6.59 0.53
CA TYR A 185 -22.54 5.52 1.45
C TYR A 185 -23.20 4.38 0.69
N ILE A 186 -22.72 3.16 0.89
CA ILE A 186 -23.25 1.96 0.21
C ILE A 186 -24.37 1.32 1.04
N GLY A 187 -24.18 1.20 2.35
CA GLY A 187 -25.10 0.51 3.23
C GLY A 187 -24.41 -0.09 4.45
N GLN A 188 -25.06 -1.04 5.09
CA GLN A 188 -24.47 -1.80 6.21
C GLN A 188 -24.23 -3.25 5.84
N SER A 189 -23.17 -3.84 6.41
CA SER A 189 -22.86 -5.26 6.35
C SER A 189 -22.70 -5.83 7.76
N LYS A 190 -23.07 -7.11 7.93
CA LYS A 190 -22.84 -7.89 9.17
C LYS A 190 -21.88 -9.06 8.94
N VAL A 191 -21.20 -9.09 7.80
CA VAL A 191 -20.35 -10.21 7.39
C VAL A 191 -18.89 -9.97 7.75
N VAL A 192 -18.42 -8.73 7.56
CA VAL A 192 -17.02 -8.38 7.74
C VAL A 192 -16.74 -8.00 9.20
N GLY A 193 -15.68 -8.60 9.79
CA GLY A 193 -15.20 -8.25 11.14
C GLY A 193 -16.11 -8.68 12.29
N GLN A 194 -17.05 -9.60 12.03
CA GLN A 194 -18.00 -10.13 13.03
C GLN A 194 -18.78 -9.02 13.79
N THR A 195 -19.01 -7.89 13.15
CA THR A 195 -19.72 -6.74 13.70
C THR A 195 -20.56 -6.08 12.60
N THR A 196 -21.45 -5.17 12.97
CA THR A 196 -22.08 -4.31 11.97
C THR A 196 -21.07 -3.27 11.50
N THR A 197 -20.89 -3.18 10.19
CA THR A 197 -20.03 -2.18 9.54
C THR A 197 -20.85 -1.28 8.64
N ASP A 198 -20.54 0.00 8.64
CA ASP A 198 -20.95 0.94 7.59
C ASP A 198 -20.01 0.81 6.39
N MET A 199 -20.56 0.67 5.21
CA MET A 199 -19.81 0.55 3.96
C MET A 199 -19.84 1.89 3.24
N VAL A 200 -18.65 2.38 2.89
CA VAL A 200 -18.47 3.61 2.11
C VAL A 200 -17.54 3.34 0.93
N ALA A 201 -17.77 4.04 -0.18
CA ALA A 201 -16.83 4.07 -1.28
C ALA A 201 -16.32 5.49 -1.48
N TYR A 202 -15.05 5.62 -1.85
CA TYR A 202 -14.43 6.90 -2.14
C TYR A 202 -13.29 6.75 -3.15
N THR A 203 -12.89 7.88 -3.75
CA THR A 203 -11.71 7.92 -4.62
C THR A 203 -10.63 8.78 -3.98
N ASP A 204 -9.40 8.31 -4.10
CA ASP A 204 -8.20 9.05 -3.68
C ASP A 204 -7.08 8.79 -4.69
N HIS A 205 -6.50 9.86 -5.27
CA HIS A 205 -5.34 9.81 -6.20
C HIS A 205 -5.42 8.72 -7.28
N GLY A 206 -6.60 8.55 -7.93
CA GLY A 206 -6.78 7.56 -8.99
C GLY A 206 -7.02 6.14 -8.49
N VAL A 207 -7.25 5.96 -7.20
CA VAL A 207 -7.65 4.69 -6.59
C VAL A 207 -9.11 4.77 -6.17
N PHE A 208 -9.92 3.78 -6.55
CA PHE A 208 -11.27 3.59 -6.02
C PHE A 208 -11.18 2.66 -4.82
N ILE A 209 -11.75 3.07 -3.69
CA ILE A 209 -11.63 2.36 -2.42
C ILE A 209 -13.02 2.13 -1.85
N GLU A 210 -13.33 0.89 -1.49
CA GLU A 210 -14.44 0.52 -0.63
C GLU A 210 -13.91 0.25 0.78
N ALA A 211 -14.56 0.81 1.81
CA ALA A 211 -14.17 0.64 3.19
C ALA A 211 -15.33 0.17 4.06
N TRP A 212 -15.08 -0.84 4.89
CA TRP A 212 -15.98 -1.35 5.92
C TRP A 212 -15.53 -0.84 7.28
N ILE A 213 -16.28 0.07 7.86
CA ILE A 213 -15.97 0.73 9.13
C ILE A 213 -16.94 0.24 10.18
N GLY A 214 -16.47 -0.20 11.33
CA GLY A 214 -17.31 -0.62 12.45
C GLY A 214 -18.33 0.47 12.82
N ALA A 215 -19.63 0.14 12.81
CA ALA A 215 -20.69 1.12 13.01
C ALA A 215 -20.67 1.74 14.42
N GLU A 216 -20.22 0.99 15.43
CA GLU A 216 -20.12 1.45 16.81
C GLU A 216 -18.73 1.98 17.14
N ASP A 217 -17.69 1.18 16.94
CA ASP A 217 -16.32 1.49 17.38
C ASP A 217 -15.50 2.34 16.40
N LYS A 218 -16.02 2.56 15.19
CA LYS A 218 -15.43 3.37 14.13
C LYS A 218 -14.07 2.86 13.63
N LEU A 219 -13.76 1.57 13.87
CA LEU A 219 -12.50 0.99 13.43
C LEU A 219 -12.64 0.34 12.05
N PRO A 220 -11.69 0.53 11.13
CA PRO A 220 -11.71 -0.11 9.82
C PRO A 220 -11.53 -1.64 9.96
N ARG A 221 -12.26 -2.39 9.14
CA ARG A 221 -12.25 -3.87 9.11
C ARG A 221 -11.73 -4.42 7.79
N LEU A 222 -12.15 -3.79 6.70
CA LEU A 222 -11.74 -4.20 5.36
C LEU A 222 -11.67 -2.97 4.46
N LEU A 223 -10.66 -2.95 3.62
CA LEU A 223 -10.52 -2.02 2.51
C LEU A 223 -10.33 -2.84 1.24
N HIS A 224 -11.03 -2.47 0.19
CA HIS A 224 -10.84 -3.02 -1.14
C HIS A 224 -10.53 -1.90 -2.12
N ALA A 225 -9.36 -1.95 -2.74
CA ALA A 225 -8.86 -0.89 -3.61
C ALA A 225 -8.68 -1.39 -5.05
N ILE A 226 -9.04 -0.55 -6.00
CA ILE A 226 -8.86 -0.77 -7.44
C ILE A 226 -8.09 0.42 -8.00
N TYR A 227 -6.95 0.17 -8.65
CA TYR A 227 -6.15 1.20 -9.31
C TYR A 227 -6.79 1.55 -10.66
N LEU A 228 -7.40 2.73 -10.75
CA LEU A 228 -8.17 3.13 -11.93
C LEU A 228 -7.28 3.47 -13.13
N ASP A 229 -6.08 3.98 -12.87
CA ASP A 229 -5.08 4.34 -13.88
C ASP A 229 -4.24 3.14 -14.35
N ASP A 230 -4.37 1.98 -13.69
CA ASP A 230 -3.69 0.75 -14.10
C ASP A 230 -4.47 0.06 -15.21
N PRO A 231 -3.85 -0.23 -16.38
CA PRO A 231 -4.52 -0.95 -17.47
C PRO A 231 -5.10 -2.31 -17.08
N GLU A 232 -4.46 -3.01 -16.14
CA GLU A 232 -4.91 -4.31 -15.62
C GLU A 232 -5.92 -4.17 -14.49
N ARG A 233 -6.11 -2.95 -13.96
CA ARG A 233 -6.97 -2.65 -12.81
C ARG A 233 -6.73 -3.59 -11.63
N LEU A 234 -5.46 -3.78 -11.30
CA LEU A 234 -5.05 -4.62 -10.19
C LEU A 234 -5.72 -4.19 -8.89
N ARG A 235 -5.96 -5.17 -8.02
CA ARG A 235 -6.74 -4.98 -6.80
C ARG A 235 -5.90 -5.26 -5.58
N HIS A 236 -6.23 -4.54 -4.53
CA HIS A 236 -5.69 -4.77 -3.20
C HIS A 236 -6.83 -4.92 -2.22
N THR A 237 -6.71 -5.88 -1.31
CA THR A 237 -7.67 -6.05 -0.21
C THR A 237 -6.89 -6.10 1.09
N LEU A 238 -7.24 -5.22 2.02
CA LEU A 238 -6.64 -5.13 3.33
C LEU A 238 -7.67 -5.47 4.39
N ILE A 239 -7.43 -6.52 5.17
CA ILE A 239 -8.26 -6.92 6.29
C ILE A 239 -7.56 -6.48 7.57
N LEU A 240 -8.28 -5.75 8.44
CA LEU A 240 -7.78 -5.21 9.68
C LEU A 240 -8.54 -5.83 10.86
N SER A 241 -7.82 -6.41 11.81
CA SER A 241 -8.38 -7.14 12.95
C SER A 241 -7.56 -6.93 14.24
N ASP A 242 -8.03 -7.52 15.32
CA ASP A 242 -7.35 -7.58 16.62
C ASP A 242 -6.99 -6.20 17.18
N TRP A 243 -7.82 -5.20 16.88
CA TRP A 243 -7.62 -3.84 17.32
C TRP A 243 -7.55 -3.71 18.85
N GLN A 244 -6.46 -3.12 19.33
CA GLN A 244 -6.27 -2.69 20.71
C GLN A 244 -5.85 -1.22 20.67
N LEU A 245 -6.68 -0.36 21.21
CA LEU A 245 -6.40 1.07 21.35
C LEU A 245 -5.99 1.36 22.80
N ASP A 246 -4.94 2.15 22.94
CA ASP A 246 -4.32 2.55 24.20
C ASP A 246 -3.87 1.38 25.10
N PRO A 247 -3.35 0.24 24.54
CA PRO A 247 -2.78 -0.80 25.36
C PRO A 247 -1.49 -0.30 26.04
N THR A 248 -1.22 -0.81 27.23
CA THR A 248 0.09 -0.66 27.87
C THR A 248 1.12 -1.47 27.09
N LEU A 249 2.22 -0.82 26.67
CA LEU A 249 3.28 -1.45 25.89
C LEU A 249 4.53 -1.66 26.76
N PRO A 250 5.22 -2.83 26.65
CA PRO A 250 6.55 -3.02 27.20
C PRO A 250 7.54 -1.97 26.68
N GLY A 251 8.53 -1.59 27.48
CA GLY A 251 9.50 -0.55 27.12
C GLY A 251 10.40 -0.90 25.92
N ASP A 252 10.58 -2.18 25.63
CA ASP A 252 11.38 -2.73 24.54
C ASP A 252 10.57 -3.04 23.27
N SER A 253 9.30 -2.66 23.23
CA SER A 253 8.38 -3.01 22.12
C SER A 253 8.85 -2.55 20.74
N PHE A 254 9.71 -1.55 20.67
CA PHE A 254 10.15 -0.90 19.43
C PHE A 254 11.63 -1.16 19.10
N THR A 255 12.24 -2.12 19.77
CA THR A 255 13.63 -2.52 19.55
C THR A 255 13.73 -4.02 19.36
N SER A 256 14.83 -4.49 18.74
CA SER A 256 15.11 -5.90 18.57
C SER A 256 16.61 -6.17 18.76
N ALA A 257 16.95 -6.95 19.78
CA ALA A 257 18.35 -7.35 20.00
C ALA A 257 18.89 -8.20 18.83
N LYS A 258 18.03 -9.01 18.20
CA LYS A 258 18.39 -9.80 17.02
C LYS A 258 18.71 -8.89 15.83
N ALA A 259 17.83 -7.94 15.51
CA ALA A 259 18.07 -6.97 14.45
C ALA A 259 19.34 -6.13 14.71
N ALA A 260 19.55 -5.68 15.96
CA ALA A 260 20.72 -4.91 16.33
C ALA A 260 22.06 -5.67 16.21
N SER A 261 22.03 -6.99 16.25
CA SER A 261 23.23 -7.88 16.12
C SER A 261 23.37 -8.50 14.73
N ALA A 262 22.45 -8.23 13.79
CA ALA A 262 22.48 -8.76 12.43
C ALA A 262 23.58 -8.11 11.57
N ASN A 263 23.93 -8.75 10.46
CA ASN A 263 24.90 -8.21 9.53
C ASN A 263 24.34 -6.94 8.85
N PRO A 264 25.13 -5.85 8.82
CA PRO A 264 24.64 -4.60 8.25
C PRO A 264 24.54 -4.65 6.72
N MET A 265 23.52 -4.00 6.18
CA MET A 265 23.40 -3.72 4.76
C MET A 265 22.97 -2.25 4.54
N PRO A 266 23.17 -1.68 3.34
CA PRO A 266 22.72 -0.32 3.05
C PRO A 266 21.19 -0.17 3.19
N PHE A 267 20.76 0.92 3.82
CA PHE A 267 19.36 1.36 3.79
C PHE A 267 19.17 2.15 2.49
N ALA A 268 18.86 1.45 1.42
CA ALA A 268 18.84 2.03 0.08
C ALA A 268 17.70 1.45 -0.76
N HIS A 269 17.20 2.26 -1.69
CA HIS A 269 16.19 1.83 -2.66
C HIS A 269 16.79 0.71 -3.54
N PRO A 270 16.11 -0.43 -3.74
CA PRO A 270 16.62 -1.56 -4.54
C PRO A 270 16.84 -1.19 -6.02
N HIS A 271 16.14 -0.18 -6.52
CA HIS A 271 16.31 0.41 -7.85
C HIS A 271 16.41 1.93 -7.71
N PRO A 272 17.57 2.49 -7.30
CA PRO A 272 17.74 3.92 -7.25
C PRO A 272 17.53 4.49 -8.65
N GLU A 273 16.65 5.50 -8.79
CA GLU A 273 16.49 6.21 -10.06
C GLU A 273 17.86 6.72 -10.48
N THR A 274 18.31 6.36 -11.69
CA THR A 274 19.52 6.93 -12.27
C THR A 274 19.27 8.43 -12.41
N PRO A 275 20.12 9.31 -11.84
CA PRO A 275 19.94 10.73 -12.00
C PRO A 275 19.81 11.05 -13.50
N PRO A 276 18.90 11.93 -13.92
CA PRO A 276 18.77 12.29 -15.31
C PRO A 276 20.16 12.73 -15.82
N GLU A 277 20.64 12.09 -16.89
CA GLU A 277 21.91 12.48 -17.52
C GLU A 277 21.90 13.99 -17.73
N PRO A 278 22.98 14.72 -17.37
CA PRO A 278 23.07 16.14 -17.62
C PRO A 278 22.89 16.31 -19.12
N LYS A 279 21.83 17.05 -19.54
CA LYS A 279 21.58 17.35 -20.96
C LYS A 279 22.86 17.90 -21.52
N SER A 280 23.48 17.16 -22.43
CA SER A 280 24.66 17.64 -23.18
C SER A 280 24.31 19.01 -23.78
N PRO A 281 25.20 20.02 -23.67
CA PRO A 281 24.91 21.33 -24.21
C PRO A 281 24.59 21.20 -25.70
N GLU A 282 23.40 21.62 -26.09
CA GLU A 282 22.92 21.66 -27.45
C GLU A 282 23.97 22.38 -28.32
N LYS A 283 24.62 21.63 -29.23
CA LYS A 283 25.60 22.20 -30.16
C LYS A 283 24.90 23.31 -30.91
N ALA A 284 25.33 24.55 -30.68
CA ALA A 284 24.89 25.72 -31.42
C ALA A 284 25.02 25.45 -32.92
N LYS A 285 23.89 25.51 -33.65
CA LYS A 285 23.88 25.42 -35.12
C LYS A 285 24.70 26.58 -35.67
N PRO A 286 25.64 26.31 -36.60
CA PRO A 286 26.38 27.40 -37.26
C PRO A 286 25.41 28.32 -38.00
N SER A 287 25.50 29.62 -37.73
CA SER A 287 24.79 30.66 -38.44
C SER A 287 25.21 30.67 -39.91
N LYS A 288 24.23 30.58 -40.81
CA LYS A 288 24.48 30.77 -42.26
C LYS A 288 24.98 32.21 -42.52
N PRO A 289 26.01 32.41 -43.37
CA PRO A 289 26.40 33.74 -43.82
C PRO A 289 25.28 34.34 -44.68
N GLN A 290 24.90 35.56 -44.34
CA GLN A 290 24.06 36.40 -45.23
C GLN A 290 24.93 36.87 -46.41
N GLN A 291 24.43 36.59 -47.62
CA GLN A 291 24.81 37.29 -48.86
C GLN A 291 23.75 38.32 -49.17
#